data_44b38608bb671a01870ac2d441bacaca
#
_entry.id   44b38608bb671a01870ac2d441bacaca
#
_cell.length_a   1.000
_cell.length_b   1.000
_cell.length_c   1.000
_cell.angle_alpha   90.00
_cell.angle_beta   90.00
_cell.angle_gamma   90.00
#
_symmetry.space_group_name_H-M   'P 1'
#
loop_
_entity.id
_entity.type
_entity.pdbx_description
1 polymer ?
#
loop_
_entity_poly.entity_id
_entity_poly.type
_entity_poly.pdbx_seq_one_letter_code
_entity_poly.pdbx_strand_id
1 'polypeptide(L)'
;MRKNMNRYCSIAGLFMLAPVFVFSRPVPAESGHNVFREYSSFEACYESAKQGDAKAYEGMGDFMLHQGIFNPDKKAAAAWYTKAARYGRGSAAEKLRALGVSAPAVGGDRAPVCPDREAGDASVSGVVVDPQTDHTDAHGILIRDDSGRTIDILTGNGDVPEFEGLRRGDRVSLRYSTSIGLDTFTGECGPTHFYTENSGRISR
;
A
#
# COMPACT_ATOMS: atom_id res chain seq x y z
N MET A 1 -25.43 -82.09 -18.75
CA MET A 1 -24.29 -82.68 -18.08
C MET A 1 -23.18 -81.65 -17.90
N ARG A 2 -22.54 -81.64 -16.73
CA ARG A 2 -21.43 -80.83 -16.26
C ARG A 2 -21.72 -79.42 -15.87
N LYS A 3 -21.88 -79.20 -14.55
CA LYS A 3 -21.82 -77.99 -13.77
C LYS A 3 -20.40 -77.44 -13.81
N ASN A 4 -20.23 -76.16 -14.01
CA ASN A 4 -19.04 -75.44 -13.66
C ASN A 4 -19.41 -74.28 -12.73
N MET A 5 -18.93 -74.44 -11.53
CA MET A 5 -19.08 -73.54 -10.40
C MET A 5 -17.93 -72.55 -10.46
N ASN A 6 -18.21 -71.30 -10.78
CA ASN A 6 -17.19 -70.24 -10.75
C ASN A 6 -17.25 -69.54 -9.40
N ARG A 7 -16.17 -69.66 -8.67
CA ARG A 7 -15.94 -69.05 -7.38
C ARG A 7 -15.59 -67.55 -7.59
N TYR A 8 -16.45 -66.67 -7.11
CA TYR A 8 -16.10 -65.26 -6.98
C TYR A 8 -15.22 -65.11 -5.74
N CYS A 9 -13.97 -64.71 -5.93
CA CYS A 9 -13.06 -64.27 -4.88
C CYS A 9 -13.28 -62.75 -4.68
N SER A 10 -14.02 -62.37 -3.63
CA SER A 10 -14.15 -60.96 -3.20
C SER A 10 -12.85 -60.53 -2.50
N ILE A 11 -12.08 -59.70 -3.14
CA ILE A 11 -10.98 -58.98 -2.51
C ILE A 11 -11.56 -57.66 -2.00
N ALA A 12 -11.86 -57.59 -0.71
CA ALA A 12 -12.16 -56.36 -0.03
C ALA A 12 -10.87 -55.56 0.13
N GLY A 13 -10.66 -54.63 -0.77
CA GLY A 13 -9.58 -53.64 -0.68
C GLY A 13 -9.89 -52.61 0.40
N LEU A 14 -9.25 -52.74 1.54
CA LEU A 14 -9.28 -51.78 2.62
C LEU A 14 -8.43 -50.57 2.23
N PHE A 15 -9.07 -49.51 1.67
CA PHE A 15 -8.39 -48.24 1.46
C PHE A 15 -8.17 -47.56 2.80
N MET A 16 -6.99 -47.70 3.36
CA MET A 16 -6.51 -46.86 4.43
C MET A 16 -6.28 -45.43 3.87
N LEU A 17 -7.23 -44.54 4.12
CA LEU A 17 -7.05 -43.08 3.95
C LEU A 17 -6.03 -42.63 5.01
N ALA A 18 -4.76 -42.55 4.62
CA ALA A 18 -3.76 -41.86 5.44
C ALA A 18 -4.14 -40.37 5.55
N PRO A 19 -4.22 -39.82 6.75
CA PRO A 19 -4.45 -38.37 6.88
C PRO A 19 -3.24 -37.63 6.30
N VAL A 20 -3.47 -36.84 5.23
CA VAL A 20 -2.49 -35.90 4.74
C VAL A 20 -2.34 -34.82 5.79
N PHE A 21 -1.38 -35.02 6.70
CA PHE A 21 -0.93 -33.92 7.55
C PHE A 21 -0.29 -32.87 6.65
N VAL A 22 -1.04 -31.84 6.29
CA VAL A 22 -0.48 -30.61 5.75
C VAL A 22 0.32 -30.00 6.90
N PHE A 23 1.60 -30.35 6.97
CA PHE A 23 2.54 -29.62 7.79
C PHE A 23 2.62 -28.21 7.21
N SER A 24 1.82 -27.30 7.75
CA SER A 24 2.06 -25.87 7.64
C SER A 24 3.45 -25.65 8.22
N ARG A 25 4.45 -25.55 7.34
CA ARG A 25 5.79 -25.15 7.78
C ARG A 25 5.60 -23.82 8.51
N PRO A 26 6.04 -23.70 9.76
CA PRO A 26 6.10 -22.40 10.40
C PRO A 26 6.95 -21.53 9.47
N VAL A 27 6.37 -20.41 9.03
CA VAL A 27 7.12 -19.37 8.33
C VAL A 27 8.31 -19.08 9.25
N PRO A 28 9.56 -19.26 8.80
CA PRO A 28 10.70 -18.97 9.65
C PRO A 28 10.55 -17.51 10.07
N ALA A 29 10.45 -17.29 11.38
CA ALA A 29 10.47 -15.97 11.96
C ALA A 29 11.80 -15.34 11.52
N GLU A 30 11.69 -14.34 10.67
CA GLU A 30 12.63 -13.27 10.42
C GLU A 30 14.13 -13.59 10.59
N SER A 31 14.73 -14.12 9.56
CA SER A 31 16.18 -14.06 9.39
C SER A 31 16.65 -12.88 8.53
N GLY A 32 15.76 -11.92 8.26
CA GLY A 32 16.09 -10.74 7.47
C GLY A 32 16.68 -9.62 8.33
N HIS A 33 17.87 -9.13 7.96
CA HIS A 33 18.44 -7.93 8.56
C HIS A 33 17.46 -6.75 8.42
N ASN A 34 17.11 -6.10 9.56
CA ASN A 34 16.23 -4.92 9.57
C ASN A 34 17.07 -3.68 9.25
N VAL A 35 16.99 -3.25 7.98
CA VAL A 35 17.77 -2.13 7.44
C VAL A 35 17.35 -0.80 8.07
N PHE A 36 16.09 -0.65 8.49
CA PHE A 36 15.65 0.57 9.16
C PHE A 36 16.48 0.90 10.41
N ARG A 37 16.94 -0.11 11.15
CA ARG A 37 17.78 0.08 12.34
C ARG A 37 19.15 0.73 12.07
N GLU A 38 19.54 0.84 10.82
CA GLU A 38 20.77 1.53 10.43
C GLU A 38 20.56 3.05 10.30
N TYR A 39 19.32 3.53 10.35
CA TYR A 39 19.00 4.95 10.35
C TYR A 39 18.71 5.44 11.76
N SER A 40 19.06 6.70 12.03
CA SER A 40 18.90 7.32 13.36
C SER A 40 17.45 7.59 13.72
N SER A 41 16.60 7.79 12.73
CA SER A 41 15.17 8.05 12.87
C SER A 41 14.39 7.70 11.60
N PHE A 42 13.06 7.76 11.69
CA PHE A 42 12.17 7.65 10.52
C PHE A 42 12.49 8.74 9.50
N GLU A 43 12.61 9.99 9.95
CA GLU A 43 12.88 11.14 9.08
C GLU A 43 14.19 10.97 8.31
N ALA A 44 15.24 10.47 8.98
CA ALA A 44 16.53 10.24 8.33
C ALA A 44 16.44 9.17 7.23
N CYS A 45 15.68 8.09 7.47
CA CYS A 45 15.42 7.06 6.47
C CYS A 45 14.59 7.62 5.31
N TYR A 46 13.52 8.35 5.64
CA TYR A 46 12.62 8.94 4.66
C TYR A 46 13.31 9.99 3.78
N GLU A 47 14.13 10.87 4.34
CA GLU A 47 14.93 11.82 3.58
C GLU A 47 15.90 11.13 2.62
N SER A 48 16.56 10.05 3.05
CA SER A 48 17.37 9.23 2.15
C SER A 48 16.56 8.59 1.03
N ALA A 49 15.35 8.14 1.34
CA ALA A 49 14.43 7.60 0.34
C ALA A 49 14.04 8.67 -0.71
N LYS A 50 13.77 9.90 -0.29
CA LYS A 50 13.51 11.03 -1.21
C LYS A 50 14.68 11.29 -2.16
N GLN A 51 15.91 11.03 -1.73
CA GLN A 51 17.11 11.14 -2.58
C GLN A 51 17.31 9.95 -3.53
N GLY A 52 16.40 8.98 -3.54
CA GLY A 52 16.48 7.81 -4.40
C GLY A 52 17.42 6.71 -3.89
N ASP A 53 17.71 6.67 -2.61
CA ASP A 53 18.50 5.61 -2.00
C ASP A 53 17.68 4.32 -1.89
N ALA A 54 18.06 3.31 -2.68
CA ALA A 54 17.38 2.02 -2.69
C ALA A 54 17.48 1.28 -1.34
N LYS A 55 18.53 1.53 -0.55
CA LYS A 55 18.66 1.01 0.81
C LYS A 55 17.63 1.65 1.74
N ALA A 56 17.41 2.94 1.60
CA ALA A 56 16.39 3.64 2.37
C ALA A 56 14.97 3.14 2.02
N TYR A 57 14.69 2.82 0.75
CA TYR A 57 13.42 2.18 0.39
C TYR A 57 13.24 0.83 1.10
N GLU A 58 14.29 0.02 1.20
CA GLU A 58 14.22 -1.23 1.97
C GLU A 58 13.98 -0.95 3.46
N GLY A 59 14.65 0.05 4.04
CA GLY A 59 14.45 0.50 5.41
C GLY A 59 13.03 0.98 5.69
N MET A 60 12.43 1.73 4.76
CA MET A 60 11.02 2.14 4.87
C MET A 60 10.08 0.92 4.88
N GLY A 61 10.33 -0.09 4.06
CA GLY A 61 9.60 -1.35 4.09
C GLY A 61 9.71 -2.08 5.43
N ASP A 62 10.89 -2.11 6.01
CA ASP A 62 11.12 -2.68 7.34
C ASP A 62 10.38 -1.88 8.43
N PHE A 63 10.35 -0.56 8.32
CA PHE A 63 9.59 0.29 9.23
C PHE A 63 8.10 -0.02 9.18
N MET A 64 7.52 -0.08 7.98
CA MET A 64 6.08 -0.38 7.80
C MET A 64 5.72 -1.76 8.35
N LEU A 65 6.65 -2.72 8.29
CA LEU A 65 6.38 -4.08 8.75
C LEU A 65 6.55 -4.25 10.26
N HIS A 66 7.49 -3.53 10.89
CA HIS A 66 7.93 -3.82 12.26
C HIS A 66 7.68 -2.70 13.26
N GLN A 67 7.54 -1.47 12.81
CA GLN A 67 7.46 -0.29 13.68
C GLN A 67 6.28 0.61 13.39
N GLY A 68 5.42 0.23 12.44
CA GLY A 68 4.19 0.97 12.15
C GLY A 68 3.38 1.20 13.43
N ILE A 69 2.98 2.45 13.66
CA ILE A 69 2.44 2.96 14.95
C ILE A 69 1.22 2.15 15.44
N PHE A 70 0.50 1.48 14.54
CA PHE A 70 -0.75 0.81 14.89
C PHE A 70 -0.81 -0.68 14.56
N ASN A 71 -0.23 -1.11 13.44
CA ASN A 71 -0.18 -2.51 13.01
C ASN A 71 0.82 -2.65 11.87
N PRO A 72 1.44 -3.83 11.69
CA PRO A 72 2.29 -4.09 10.53
C PRO A 72 1.50 -3.89 9.23
N ASP A 73 1.88 -2.91 8.43
CA ASP A 73 1.29 -2.69 7.11
C ASP A 73 2.07 -3.46 6.04
N LYS A 74 1.62 -4.70 5.78
CA LYS A 74 2.23 -5.55 4.77
C LYS A 74 2.11 -5.01 3.35
N LYS A 75 1.05 -4.24 3.07
CA LYS A 75 0.82 -3.66 1.73
C LYS A 75 1.80 -2.53 1.48
N ALA A 76 1.93 -1.61 2.43
CA ALA A 76 2.90 -0.54 2.36
C ALA A 76 4.34 -1.09 2.34
N ALA A 77 4.66 -2.06 3.22
CA ALA A 77 5.96 -2.72 3.20
C ALA A 77 6.29 -3.34 1.84
N ALA A 78 5.33 -4.05 1.23
CA ALA A 78 5.51 -4.64 -0.09
C ALA A 78 5.73 -3.59 -1.19
N ALA A 79 5.06 -2.44 -1.13
CA ALA A 79 5.27 -1.33 -2.06
C ALA A 79 6.72 -0.80 -1.97
N TRP A 80 7.20 -0.54 -0.76
CA TRP A 80 8.56 -0.09 -0.51
C TRP A 80 9.63 -1.12 -0.91
N TYR A 81 9.45 -2.40 -0.56
CA TYR A 81 10.36 -3.47 -1.00
C TYR A 81 10.36 -3.64 -2.52
N THR A 82 9.19 -3.49 -3.18
CA THR A 82 9.10 -3.53 -4.63
C THR A 82 9.97 -2.46 -5.26
N LYS A 83 9.92 -1.25 -4.70
CA LYS A 83 10.74 -0.14 -5.14
C LYS A 83 12.23 -0.42 -4.91
N ALA A 84 12.62 -0.85 -3.72
CA ALA A 84 13.99 -1.23 -3.40
C ALA A 84 14.53 -2.32 -4.33
N ALA A 85 13.76 -3.39 -4.56
CA ALA A 85 14.14 -4.49 -5.44
C ALA A 85 14.30 -4.05 -6.90
N ARG A 86 13.42 -3.15 -7.39
CA ARG A 86 13.53 -2.57 -8.74
C ARG A 86 14.86 -1.84 -8.94
N TYR A 87 15.42 -1.25 -7.91
CA TYR A 87 16.71 -0.57 -7.93
C TYR A 87 17.86 -1.41 -7.35
N GLY A 88 17.76 -2.74 -7.52
CA GLY A 88 18.88 -3.65 -7.33
C GLY A 88 19.07 -4.20 -5.90
N ARG A 89 18.15 -3.93 -4.98
CA ARG A 89 18.24 -4.49 -3.61
C ARG A 89 17.76 -5.95 -3.59
N GLY A 90 18.71 -6.90 -3.65
CA GLY A 90 18.41 -8.34 -3.62
C GLY A 90 17.71 -8.78 -2.33
N SER A 91 18.11 -8.23 -1.18
CA SER A 91 17.47 -8.48 0.13
C SER A 91 16.00 -8.07 0.16
N ALA A 92 15.65 -6.95 -0.47
CA ALA A 92 14.25 -6.53 -0.58
C ALA A 92 13.42 -7.50 -1.45
N ALA A 93 14.03 -8.06 -2.52
CA ALA A 93 13.38 -9.08 -3.33
C ALA A 93 13.11 -10.38 -2.54
N GLU A 94 13.97 -10.73 -1.59
CA GLU A 94 13.76 -11.88 -0.68
C GLU A 94 12.63 -11.58 0.31
N LYS A 95 12.59 -10.36 0.88
CA LYS A 95 11.52 -9.91 1.78
C LYS A 95 10.16 -9.90 1.06
N LEU A 96 10.09 -9.47 -0.21
CA LEU A 96 8.88 -9.57 -1.04
C LEU A 96 8.40 -11.01 -1.17
N ARG A 97 9.30 -11.96 -1.48
CA ARG A 97 8.94 -13.37 -1.58
C ARG A 97 8.41 -13.92 -0.25
N ALA A 98 8.97 -13.48 0.87
CA ALA A 98 8.47 -13.85 2.19
C ALA A 98 7.04 -13.32 2.46
N LEU A 99 6.68 -12.18 1.86
CA LEU A 99 5.32 -11.63 1.89
C LEU A 99 4.37 -12.26 0.84
N GLY A 100 4.86 -13.21 0.03
CA GLY A 100 4.09 -13.82 -1.05
C GLY A 100 3.96 -12.95 -2.31
N VAL A 101 4.80 -11.92 -2.44
CA VAL A 101 4.78 -10.98 -3.57
C VAL A 101 5.96 -11.28 -4.50
N SER A 102 5.70 -11.31 -5.81
CA SER A 102 6.75 -11.49 -6.82
C SER A 102 7.65 -10.27 -6.88
N ALA A 103 8.98 -10.51 -6.88
CA ALA A 103 9.92 -9.42 -7.08
C ALA A 103 9.85 -8.88 -8.52
N PRO A 104 9.92 -7.56 -8.71
CA PRO A 104 9.96 -6.95 -10.05
C PRO A 104 11.30 -7.25 -10.75
N ALA A 105 11.33 -7.05 -12.06
CA ALA A 105 12.60 -6.97 -12.77
C ALA A 105 13.39 -5.73 -12.29
N VAL A 106 14.71 -5.87 -12.26
CA VAL A 106 15.58 -4.72 -11.96
C VAL A 106 15.45 -3.70 -13.06
N GLY A 107 15.06 -2.47 -12.73
CA GLY A 107 14.70 -1.42 -13.68
C GLY A 107 15.73 -0.31 -13.83
N GLY A 108 16.79 -0.31 -13.04
CA GLY A 108 17.83 0.72 -13.09
C GLY A 108 18.77 0.71 -11.91
N ASP A 109 19.86 1.44 -12.01
CA ASP A 109 20.88 1.50 -10.97
C ASP A 109 20.59 2.56 -9.89
N ARG A 110 19.69 3.49 -10.19
CA ARG A 110 19.33 4.58 -9.29
C ARG A 110 17.87 4.97 -9.44
N ALA A 111 17.21 5.17 -8.33
CA ALA A 111 15.85 5.69 -8.31
C ALA A 111 15.82 7.21 -8.55
N PRO A 112 14.71 7.73 -9.07
CA PRO A 112 14.55 9.17 -9.22
C PRO A 112 14.51 9.87 -7.86
N VAL A 113 15.08 11.06 -7.80
CA VAL A 113 14.96 11.95 -6.65
C VAL A 113 13.52 12.50 -6.60
N CYS A 114 12.94 12.50 -5.42
CA CYS A 114 11.62 13.08 -5.17
C CYS A 114 11.74 14.22 -4.14
N PRO A 115 12.08 15.43 -4.58
CA PRO A 115 12.17 16.57 -3.66
C PRO A 115 10.77 17.01 -3.21
N ASP A 116 10.67 17.44 -1.97
CA ASP A 116 9.47 18.14 -1.52
C ASP A 116 9.38 19.50 -2.23
N ARG A 117 8.23 19.78 -2.79
CA ARG A 117 7.97 21.04 -3.49
C ARG A 117 6.52 21.44 -3.33
N GLU A 118 6.29 22.65 -2.90
CA GLU A 118 4.98 23.27 -3.02
C GLU A 118 4.68 23.55 -4.49
N ALA A 119 3.57 23.06 -4.96
CA ALA A 119 3.11 23.28 -6.34
C ALA A 119 2.06 24.41 -6.41
N GLY A 120 1.70 24.98 -5.25
CA GLY A 120 0.79 26.11 -5.13
C GLY A 120 -0.67 25.74 -4.90
N ASP A 121 -1.49 26.77 -4.85
CA ASP A 121 -2.93 26.65 -4.62
C ASP A 121 -3.68 26.43 -5.93
N ALA A 122 -4.74 25.65 -5.84
CA ALA A 122 -5.64 25.39 -6.93
C ALA A 122 -7.09 25.33 -6.44
N SER A 123 -8.02 25.25 -7.37
CA SER A 123 -9.43 25.03 -7.07
C SER A 123 -10.00 23.92 -7.92
N VAL A 124 -10.98 23.21 -7.38
CA VAL A 124 -11.76 22.21 -8.10
C VAL A 124 -13.23 22.47 -7.88
N SER A 125 -14.02 22.31 -8.95
CA SER A 125 -15.48 22.21 -8.89
C SER A 125 -15.87 20.87 -9.49
N GLY A 126 -16.74 20.15 -8.83
CA GLY A 126 -17.10 18.83 -9.28
C GLY A 126 -18.11 18.13 -8.38
N VAL A 127 -18.27 16.85 -8.61
CA VAL A 127 -19.20 15.97 -7.89
C VAL A 127 -18.43 15.09 -6.92
N VAL A 128 -18.93 14.99 -5.69
CA VAL A 128 -18.39 14.09 -4.68
C VAL A 128 -18.57 12.64 -5.10
N VAL A 129 -17.48 11.94 -5.25
CA VAL A 129 -17.43 10.49 -5.55
C VAL A 129 -17.40 9.69 -4.26
N ASP A 130 -16.61 10.15 -3.29
CA ASP A 130 -16.54 9.60 -1.95
C ASP A 130 -16.42 10.76 -0.95
N PRO A 131 -17.36 10.89 -0.01
CA PRO A 131 -17.33 11.97 0.97
C PRO A 131 -16.31 11.73 2.10
N GLN A 132 -15.79 10.51 2.22
CA GLN A 132 -14.80 10.16 3.22
C GLN A 132 -13.86 9.10 2.66
N THR A 133 -12.68 9.53 2.21
CA THR A 133 -11.58 8.62 1.91
C THR A 133 -10.74 8.46 3.17
N ASP A 134 -10.41 7.20 3.50
CA ASP A 134 -9.59 6.88 4.66
C ASP A 134 -8.13 6.74 4.22
N HIS A 135 -7.30 7.58 4.80
CA HIS A 135 -5.85 7.51 4.72
C HIS A 135 -5.31 7.19 6.13
N THR A 136 -4.13 6.65 6.23
CA THR A 136 -3.61 6.16 7.52
C THR A 136 -3.52 7.27 8.59
N ASP A 137 -3.21 8.50 8.16
CA ASP A 137 -3.02 9.65 9.05
C ASP A 137 -3.92 10.83 8.71
N ALA A 138 -4.89 10.65 7.82
CA ALA A 138 -5.78 11.72 7.40
C ALA A 138 -7.09 11.17 6.84
N HIS A 139 -8.10 12.01 6.86
CA HIS A 139 -9.31 11.81 6.05
C HIS A 139 -9.22 12.65 4.78
N GLY A 140 -9.99 12.30 3.79
CA GLY A 140 -10.03 13.03 2.54
C GLY A 140 -11.41 12.98 1.90
N ILE A 141 -11.54 13.69 0.81
CA ILE A 141 -12.73 13.72 -0.03
C ILE A 141 -12.33 13.51 -1.49
N LEU A 142 -12.95 12.53 -2.14
CA LEU A 142 -12.72 12.25 -3.55
C LEU A 142 -13.74 12.99 -4.41
N ILE A 143 -13.26 13.87 -5.28
CA ILE A 143 -14.06 14.70 -6.17
C ILE A 143 -13.77 14.31 -7.61
N ARG A 144 -14.82 14.20 -8.43
CA ARG A 144 -14.69 14.13 -9.88
C ARG A 144 -15.03 15.48 -10.49
N ASP A 145 -14.05 16.10 -11.14
CA ASP A 145 -14.23 17.37 -11.83
C ASP A 145 -15.04 17.23 -13.12
N ASP A 146 -15.39 18.37 -13.73
CA ASP A 146 -16.20 18.40 -14.97
C ASP A 146 -15.45 17.83 -16.19
N SER A 147 -14.13 17.64 -16.10
CA SER A 147 -13.32 16.94 -17.11
C SER A 147 -13.32 15.42 -16.93
N GLY A 148 -13.91 14.91 -15.84
CA GLY A 148 -13.93 13.49 -15.48
C GLY A 148 -12.71 13.04 -14.66
N ARG A 149 -11.76 13.93 -14.34
CA ARG A 149 -10.61 13.64 -13.52
C ARG A 149 -11.04 13.55 -12.04
N THR A 150 -10.52 12.55 -11.33
CA THR A 150 -10.72 12.42 -9.88
C THR A 150 -9.54 13.02 -9.14
N ILE A 151 -9.86 13.78 -8.08
CA ILE A 151 -8.89 14.43 -7.20
C ILE A 151 -9.26 14.03 -5.78
N ASP A 152 -8.30 13.48 -5.05
CA ASP A 152 -8.42 13.19 -3.62
C ASP A 152 -7.80 14.35 -2.84
N ILE A 153 -8.61 14.98 -1.99
CA ILE A 153 -8.20 16.15 -1.22
C ILE A 153 -8.21 15.77 0.25
N LEU A 154 -7.02 15.76 0.86
CA LEU A 154 -6.86 15.47 2.28
C LEU A 154 -7.38 16.61 3.13
N THR A 155 -8.13 16.27 4.16
CA THR A 155 -8.73 17.22 5.12
C THR A 155 -8.02 17.21 6.48
N GLY A 156 -6.96 16.42 6.61
CA GLY A 156 -6.24 16.21 7.87
C GLY A 156 -6.97 15.26 8.81
N ASN A 157 -6.55 15.24 10.09
CA ASN A 157 -7.08 14.32 11.11
C ASN A 157 -8.29 14.89 11.86
N GLY A 158 -8.74 16.09 11.51
CA GLY A 158 -9.87 16.77 12.14
C GLY A 158 -11.14 16.69 11.31
N ASP A 159 -12.27 16.76 12.00
CA ASP A 159 -13.55 17.03 11.34
C ASP A 159 -13.49 18.40 10.69
N VAL A 160 -13.80 18.47 9.40
CA VAL A 160 -13.97 19.72 8.68
C VAL A 160 -15.46 20.06 8.68
N PRO A 161 -15.91 21.05 9.48
CA PRO A 161 -17.33 21.33 9.65
C PRO A 161 -18.05 21.57 8.33
N GLU A 162 -17.36 22.12 7.32
CA GLU A 162 -17.90 22.36 5.99
C GLU A 162 -18.27 21.08 5.25
N PHE A 163 -17.69 19.92 5.65
CA PHE A 163 -17.98 18.63 5.03
C PHE A 163 -18.99 17.80 5.81
N GLU A 164 -19.47 18.31 6.94
CA GLU A 164 -20.49 17.63 7.72
C GLU A 164 -21.77 17.41 6.89
N GLY A 165 -22.20 16.16 6.82
CA GLY A 165 -23.36 15.75 6.05
C GLY A 165 -23.18 15.77 4.53
N LEU A 166 -21.95 15.88 4.04
CA LEU A 166 -21.63 15.75 2.62
C LEU A 166 -21.95 14.33 2.15
N ARG A 167 -22.50 14.20 0.94
CA ARG A 167 -22.92 12.92 0.37
C ARG A 167 -22.34 12.73 -1.02
N ARG A 168 -22.22 11.48 -1.42
CA ARG A 168 -21.93 11.12 -2.81
C ARG A 168 -22.99 11.75 -3.73
N GLY A 169 -22.55 12.44 -4.77
CA GLY A 169 -23.38 13.14 -5.72
C GLY A 169 -23.56 14.63 -5.43
N ASP A 170 -23.20 15.12 -4.24
CA ASP A 170 -23.21 16.54 -3.94
C ASP A 170 -22.21 17.29 -4.82
N ARG A 171 -22.55 18.52 -5.21
CA ARG A 171 -21.64 19.35 -5.98
C ARG A 171 -20.90 20.29 -5.06
N VAL A 172 -19.58 20.33 -5.21
CA VAL A 172 -18.69 21.13 -4.37
C VAL A 172 -17.76 21.99 -5.20
N SER A 173 -17.34 23.11 -4.63
CA SER A 173 -16.24 23.92 -5.15
C SER A 173 -15.29 24.22 -4.01
N LEU A 174 -14.07 23.71 -4.10
CA LEU A 174 -13.07 23.75 -3.03
C LEU A 174 -11.77 24.38 -3.53
N ARG A 175 -11.06 25.00 -2.61
CA ARG A 175 -9.64 25.35 -2.79
C ARG A 175 -8.78 24.31 -2.05
N TYR A 176 -7.62 24.02 -2.61
CA TYR A 176 -6.65 23.14 -2.03
C TYR A 176 -5.22 23.59 -2.37
N SER A 177 -4.29 23.35 -1.49
CA SER A 177 -2.87 23.45 -1.77
C SER A 177 -2.37 22.14 -2.30
N THR A 178 -1.36 22.17 -3.14
CA THR A 178 -0.69 20.97 -3.68
C THR A 178 0.75 20.95 -3.23
N SER A 179 1.16 19.86 -2.63
CA SER A 179 2.56 19.53 -2.36
C SER A 179 2.97 18.35 -3.23
N ILE A 180 4.15 18.38 -3.79
CA ILE A 180 4.76 17.21 -4.46
C ILE A 180 5.76 16.63 -3.48
N GLY A 181 5.65 15.33 -3.24
CA GLY A 181 6.51 14.63 -2.32
C GLY A 181 6.48 13.13 -2.52
N LEU A 182 7.22 12.43 -1.69
CA LEU A 182 7.23 10.98 -1.66
C LEU A 182 6.10 10.50 -0.74
N ASP A 183 5.19 9.72 -1.27
CA ASP A 183 4.12 9.15 -0.47
C ASP A 183 4.67 8.09 0.49
N THR A 184 4.32 8.21 1.76
CA THR A 184 4.86 7.37 2.85
C THR A 184 4.42 5.91 2.74
N PHE A 185 3.24 5.64 2.17
CA PHE A 185 2.68 4.29 2.09
C PHE A 185 2.99 3.59 0.78
N THR A 186 2.98 4.32 -0.32
CA THR A 186 3.22 3.76 -1.65
C THR A 186 4.66 3.91 -2.10
N GLY A 187 5.41 4.86 -1.51
CA GLY A 187 6.73 5.23 -1.97
C GLY A 187 6.73 5.93 -3.33
N GLU A 188 5.57 6.30 -3.87
CA GLU A 188 5.51 6.98 -5.16
C GLU A 188 5.73 8.48 -5.00
N CYS A 189 6.44 9.08 -5.95
CA CYS A 189 6.62 10.51 -6.01
C CYS A 189 5.45 11.13 -6.76
N GLY A 190 4.68 11.99 -6.08
CA GLY A 190 3.49 12.54 -6.69
C GLY A 190 2.91 13.74 -5.94
N PRO A 191 1.85 14.33 -6.50
CA PRO A 191 1.13 15.39 -5.85
C PRO A 191 0.24 14.85 -4.73
N THR A 192 0.25 15.54 -3.60
CA THR A 192 -0.72 15.42 -2.52
C THR A 192 -1.50 16.72 -2.42
N HIS A 193 -2.80 16.64 -2.31
CA HIS A 193 -3.68 17.79 -2.27
C HIS A 193 -4.26 17.95 -0.86
N PHE A 194 -4.13 19.14 -0.28
CA PHE A 194 -4.60 19.44 1.07
C PHE A 194 -5.69 20.51 1.00
N TYR A 195 -6.81 20.28 1.68
CA TYR A 195 -7.86 21.27 1.81
C TYR A 195 -7.35 22.54 2.50
N THR A 196 -7.71 23.69 1.94
CA THR A 196 -7.39 24.98 2.54
C THR A 196 -8.64 25.53 3.21
N GLU A 197 -8.60 25.76 4.51
CA GLU A 197 -9.72 26.26 5.31
C GLU A 197 -10.38 27.51 4.69
N ASN A 198 -11.68 27.65 4.91
CA ASN A 198 -12.52 28.77 4.44
C ASN A 198 -12.67 28.90 2.92
N SER A 199 -12.40 27.88 2.17
CA SER A 199 -12.40 27.93 0.70
C SER A 199 -13.59 27.22 0.03
N GLY A 200 -14.37 26.44 0.79
CA GLY A 200 -15.41 25.59 0.23
C GLY A 200 -16.76 26.28 0.07
N ARG A 201 -17.41 26.08 -1.09
CA ARG A 201 -18.86 26.26 -1.26
C ARG A 201 -19.47 24.91 -1.60
N ILE A 202 -20.42 24.48 -0.79
CA ILE A 202 -21.22 23.30 -1.08
C ILE A 202 -22.54 23.81 -1.65
N SER A 203 -22.84 23.48 -2.89
CA SER A 203 -24.15 23.65 -3.49
C SER A 203 -24.86 22.29 -3.48
N ARG A 204 -25.93 22.22 -2.73
CA ARG A 204 -26.84 21.06 -2.71
C ARG A 204 -27.96 21.25 -3.69
#